data_ee0a2171faad23888e689613b7b865e9
#
_entry.id   ee0a2171faad23888e689613b7b865e9
#
_cell.length_a   1.000
_cell.length_b   1.000
_cell.length_c   1.000
_cell.angle_alpha   90.00
_cell.angle_beta   90.00
_cell.angle_gamma   90.00
#
_symmetry.space_group_name_H-M   'P 1'
#
loop_
_entity.id
_entity.type
_entity.pdbx_description
1 polymer ?
#
loop_
_entity_poly.entity_id
_entity_poly.type
_entity_poly.pdbx_seq_one_letter_code
_entity_poly.pdbx_strand_id
1 'polypeptide(L)' 'MPLTYAAIGEELIIKKIGGGDDLKRHLESLGFAVGGEVRIINVIGGNIIVSVKETRVAINRETAQRIMI' A
#
# COMPACT_ATOMS: atom_id res chain seq x y z
N MET A 1 3.45 8.38 -7.98
CA MET A 1 2.95 9.09 -6.79
C MET A 1 2.92 8.10 -5.62
N PRO A 2 3.47 8.47 -4.48
CA PRO A 2 3.39 7.59 -3.31
C PRO A 2 1.96 7.37 -2.84
N LEU A 3 1.71 6.19 -2.28
CA LEU A 3 0.39 5.82 -1.78
C LEU A 3 -0.13 6.79 -0.71
N THR A 4 0.77 7.45 0.02
CA THR A 4 0.40 8.41 1.04
C THR A 4 -0.39 9.61 0.52
N TYR A 5 -0.35 9.86 -0.78
CA TYR A 5 -1.10 10.98 -1.40
C TYR A 5 -2.47 10.56 -1.93
N ALA A 6 -2.81 9.28 -1.82
CA ALA A 6 -4.11 8.81 -2.29
C ALA A 6 -5.23 9.16 -1.31
N ALA A 7 -6.44 9.31 -1.84
CA ALA A 7 -7.61 9.64 -1.03
C ALA A 7 -8.29 8.38 -0.49
N ILE A 8 -8.95 8.52 0.66
CA ILE A 8 -9.75 7.44 1.24
C ILE A 8 -10.85 7.03 0.26
N GLY A 9 -11.00 5.73 0.05
CA GLY A 9 -11.99 5.16 -0.86
C GLY A 9 -11.52 5.02 -2.30
N GLU A 10 -10.35 5.54 -2.62
CA GLU A 10 -9.81 5.50 -3.97
C GLU A 10 -9.21 4.13 -4.28
N GLU A 11 -9.55 3.59 -5.45
CA GLU A 11 -8.94 2.36 -5.95
C GLU A 11 -7.76 2.71 -6.86
N LEU A 12 -6.63 2.04 -6.62
CA LEU A 12 -5.38 2.39 -7.27
C LEU A 12 -4.66 1.13 -7.73
N ILE A 13 -3.80 1.31 -8.73
CA ILE A 13 -2.95 0.23 -9.22
C ILE A 13 -1.52 0.50 -8.75
N ILE A 14 -0.89 -0.51 -8.16
CA ILE A 14 0.49 -0.41 -7.72
C ILE A 14 1.40 -0.43 -8.93
N LYS A 15 2.18 0.63 -9.12
CA LYS A 15 3.11 0.74 -10.23
C LYS A 15 4.50 0.29 -9.87
N LYS A 16 4.92 0.51 -8.62
CA LYS A 16 6.25 0.15 -8.17
C LYS A 16 6.28 0.04 -6.65
N ILE A 17 7.10 -0.86 -6.15
CA ILE A 17 7.37 -0.99 -4.72
C ILE A 17 8.86 -0.77 -4.51
N GLY A 18 9.20 0.28 -3.76
CA GLY A 18 10.59 0.62 -3.43
C GLY A 18 10.99 0.09 -2.06
N GLY A 19 12.17 0.52 -1.59
CA GLY A 19 12.63 0.24 -0.23
C GLY A 19 13.47 -1.01 -0.03
N GLY A 20 13.86 -1.68 -1.10
CA GLY A 20 14.73 -2.84 -1.03
C GLY A 20 13.98 -4.16 -1.07
N ASP A 21 14.75 -5.25 -1.23
CA ASP A 21 14.18 -6.58 -1.45
C ASP A 21 13.43 -7.13 -0.24
N ASP A 22 13.91 -6.88 0.96
CA ASP A 22 13.27 -7.38 2.18
C ASP A 22 11.89 -6.76 2.36
N LEU A 23 11.78 -5.46 2.19
CA LEU A 23 10.50 -4.78 2.29
C LEU A 23 9.56 -5.21 1.17
N LYS A 24 10.08 -5.35 -0.03
CA LYS A 24 9.29 -5.81 -1.17
C LYS A 24 8.70 -7.19 -0.92
N ARG A 25 9.51 -8.13 -0.41
CA ARG A 25 9.03 -9.47 -0.09
C ARG A 25 7.97 -9.44 1.00
N HIS A 26 8.20 -8.63 2.03
CA HIS A 26 7.23 -8.49 3.11
C HIS A 26 5.89 -7.99 2.57
N LEU A 27 5.91 -6.96 1.73
CA LEU A 27 4.69 -6.41 1.15
C LEU A 27 4.03 -7.42 0.21
N GLU A 28 4.81 -8.15 -0.57
CA GLU A 28 4.26 -9.20 -1.44
C GLU A 28 3.56 -10.29 -0.61
N SER A 29 4.10 -10.64 0.54
CA SER A 29 3.48 -11.63 1.43
C SER A 29 2.14 -11.16 1.98
N LEU A 30 1.94 -9.85 2.06
CA LEU A 30 0.67 -9.25 2.48
C LEU A 30 -0.31 -9.09 1.32
N GLY A 31 0.12 -9.34 0.10
CA GLY A 31 -0.72 -9.22 -1.08
C GLY A 31 -0.42 -8.02 -1.98
N PHE A 32 0.52 -7.17 -1.60
CA PHE A 32 0.92 -6.04 -2.44
C PHE A 32 1.83 -6.54 -3.57
N ALA A 33 1.43 -6.28 -4.80
CA ALA A 33 2.23 -6.66 -5.95
C ALA A 33 2.09 -5.60 -7.04
N VAL A 34 3.16 -5.41 -7.81
CA VAL A 34 3.14 -4.50 -8.96
C VAL A 34 2.06 -4.97 -9.93
N GLY A 35 1.20 -4.05 -10.34
CA GLY A 35 0.05 -4.36 -11.18
C GLY A 35 -1.20 -4.75 -10.41
N GLY A 36 -1.08 -4.98 -9.09
CA GLY A 36 -2.21 -5.30 -8.24
C GLY A 36 -3.01 -4.08 -7.83
N GLU A 37 -4.25 -4.31 -7.42
CA GLU A 37 -5.14 -3.23 -6.97
C GLU A 37 -5.04 -3.03 -5.47
N VAL A 38 -5.14 -1.78 -5.04
CA VAL A 38 -5.18 -1.42 -3.62
C VAL A 38 -6.21 -0.32 -3.42
N ARG A 39 -6.96 -0.40 -2.34
CA ARG A 39 -7.94 0.63 -1.99
C ARG A 39 -7.61 1.18 -0.60
N ILE A 40 -7.64 2.49 -0.45
CA ILE A 40 -7.48 3.14 0.84
C ILE A 40 -8.82 3.06 1.60
N ILE A 41 -8.80 2.42 2.76
CA ILE A 41 -10.01 2.28 3.58
C ILE A 41 -10.09 3.43 4.59
N ASN A 42 -8.99 3.70 5.29
CA ASN A 42 -8.98 4.72 6.32
C ASN A 42 -7.53 5.10 6.67
N VAL A 43 -7.39 6.18 7.40
CA VAL A 43 -6.10 6.60 7.96
C VAL A 43 -6.32 6.83 9.45
N ILE A 44 -5.59 6.08 10.28
CA ILE A 44 -5.73 6.14 11.74
C ILE A 44 -4.36 6.38 12.35
N GLY A 45 -4.19 7.54 12.98
CA GLY A 45 -2.89 7.93 13.55
C GLY A 45 -1.85 8.03 12.44
N GLY A 46 -0.74 7.33 12.60
CA GLY A 46 0.31 7.27 11.58
C GLY A 46 0.16 6.11 10.61
N ASN A 47 -0.94 5.36 10.67
CA ASN A 47 -1.13 4.16 9.87
C ASN A 47 -2.19 4.35 8.80
N ILE A 48 -1.99 3.68 7.67
CA ILE A 48 -2.95 3.67 6.57
C ILE A 48 -3.53 2.27 6.47
N ILE A 49 -4.85 2.18 6.53
CA ILE A 49 -5.56 0.91 6.40
C ILE A 49 -5.98 0.76 4.95
N VAL A 50 -5.53 -0.31 4.32
CA VAL A 50 -5.79 -0.57 2.92
C VAL A 50 -6.44 -1.92 2.74
N SER A 51 -7.21 -2.07 1.67
CA SER A 51 -7.73 -3.35 1.22
C SER A 51 -6.92 -3.80 0.01
N VAL A 52 -6.34 -4.99 0.11
CA VAL A 52 -5.58 -5.60 -0.97
C VAL A 52 -5.97 -7.07 -1.03
N LYS A 53 -6.36 -7.54 -2.22
CA LYS A 53 -6.83 -8.91 -2.44
C LYS A 53 -7.89 -9.33 -1.41
N GLU A 54 -8.85 -8.44 -1.18
CA GLU A 54 -9.96 -8.66 -0.24
C GLU A 54 -9.54 -8.79 1.22
N THR A 55 -8.28 -8.46 1.52
CA THR A 55 -7.74 -8.48 2.87
C THR A 55 -7.42 -7.06 3.31
N ARG A 56 -7.76 -6.73 4.55
CA ARG A 56 -7.41 -5.43 5.11
C ARG A 56 -6.06 -5.52 5.81
N VAL A 57 -5.19 -4.58 5.49
CA VAL A 57 -3.84 -4.51 6.03
C VAL A 57 -3.58 -3.10 6.51
N ALA A 58 -2.98 -2.97 7.69
CA ALA A 58 -2.53 -1.67 8.20
C ALA A 58 -1.03 -1.55 7.92
N ILE A 59 -0.64 -0.46 7.27
CA ILE A 59 0.76 -0.16 7.01
C ILE A 59 1.08 1.22 7.55
N ASN A 60 2.34 1.42 7.97
CA ASN A 60 2.75 2.72 8.47
C ASN A 60 3.04 3.66 7.29
N ARG A 61 3.18 4.95 7.61
CA ARG A 61 3.39 5.96 6.58
C ARG A 61 4.69 5.73 5.80
N GLU A 62 5.74 5.31 6.48
CA GLU A 62 7.02 5.03 5.81
C GLU A 62 6.88 3.95 4.75
N THR A 63 6.20 2.87 5.09
CA THR A 63 5.94 1.78 4.14
C THR A 63 5.08 2.27 2.98
N ALA A 64 4.04 3.04 3.27
CA ALA A 64 3.17 3.58 2.23
C ALA A 64 3.91 4.50 1.26
N GLN A 65 4.91 5.24 1.74
CA GLN A 65 5.74 6.09 0.87
C GLN A 65 6.55 5.28 -0.14
N ARG A 66 6.79 4.00 0.11
CA ARG A 66 7.54 3.13 -0.78
C ARG A 66 6.68 2.51 -1.88
N ILE A 67 5.37 2.58 -1.73
CA ILE A 67 4.44 2.04 -2.71
C ILE A 67 4.04 3.16 -3.67
N MET A 68 4.40 3.00 -4.94
CA MET A 68 4.07 3.98 -5.99
C MET A 68 2.80 3.57 -6.73
N ILE A 69 1.97 4.53 -6.95
CA ILE A 69 0.71 4.35 -7.65
C ILE A 69 0.57 5.29 -8.83
#